data_3be1ce2461d09f607f8a0ef0cf1b2d16
#
_entry.id   3be1ce2461d09f607f8a0ef0cf1b2d16
#
_cell.length_a   1.000
_cell.length_b   1.000
_cell.length_c   1.000
_cell.angle_alpha   90.00
_cell.angle_beta   90.00
_cell.angle_gamma   90.00
#
_symmetry.space_group_name_H-M   'P 1'
#
loop_
_entity.id
_entity.type
_entity.pdbx_description
1 polymer ?
#
loop_
_entity_poly.entity_id
_entity_poly.type
_entity_poly.pdbx_seq_one_letter_code
_entity_poly.pdbx_strand_id
1 'polypeptide(L)'
;QFLKGRSPISQHVPRWTAARTNLACIAVWILFFGVMTTMGRADGKHTGDSVPFWQRACADGRRNACERLISIEAVYCDDNSAWACNEVGGHYTLGRITRPDKELAAAYFSRACELRFQAGCVNLLNPGHFTSANPKTLDLRLLLRERKQNLMEMSDRDLYARACRHDWTFACIPGIP
;
A
#
# COMPACT_ATOMS: atom_id res chain seq x y z
N GLN A 1 -45.50 -43.90 -16.70
CA GLN A 1 -46.51 -43.32 -17.57
C GLN A 1 -46.53 -41.79 -17.42
N PHE A 2 -46.43 -41.18 -18.61
CA PHE A 2 -46.76 -39.81 -19.01
C PHE A 2 -45.71 -38.69 -18.75
N LEU A 3 -44.82 -38.62 -19.71
CA LEU A 3 -44.20 -37.41 -20.23
C LEU A 3 -45.18 -36.68 -21.15
N LYS A 4 -45.38 -35.36 -20.94
CA LYS A 4 -45.87 -34.44 -22.01
C LYS A 4 -45.61 -33.00 -21.52
N GLY A 5 -44.73 -32.33 -22.17
CA GLY A 5 -44.90 -31.41 -23.23
C GLY A 5 -44.30 -30.07 -22.76
N ARG A 6 -43.06 -29.75 -23.18
CA ARG A 6 -42.52 -28.38 -23.10
C ARG A 6 -42.80 -27.68 -24.43
N SER A 7 -43.54 -26.59 -24.36
CA SER A 7 -43.71 -25.65 -25.48
C SER A 7 -42.44 -24.80 -25.67
N PRO A 8 -42.06 -24.50 -26.91
CA PRO A 8 -40.92 -23.63 -27.15
C PRO A 8 -41.28 -22.18 -26.89
N ILE A 9 -40.53 -21.53 -25.99
CA ILE A 9 -40.60 -20.09 -25.73
C ILE A 9 -40.03 -19.39 -26.97
N SER A 10 -40.89 -18.71 -27.70
CA SER A 10 -40.56 -17.82 -28.80
C SER A 10 -39.74 -16.64 -28.26
N GLN A 11 -38.45 -16.59 -28.59
CA GLN A 11 -37.59 -15.42 -28.28
C GLN A 11 -37.89 -14.33 -29.30
N HIS A 12 -38.67 -13.34 -28.90
CA HIS A 12 -38.78 -12.07 -29.59
C HIS A 12 -37.50 -11.26 -29.31
N VAL A 13 -36.57 -11.31 -30.23
CA VAL A 13 -35.41 -10.39 -30.24
C VAL A 13 -35.88 -9.06 -30.85
N PRO A 14 -35.88 -7.95 -30.14
CA PRO A 14 -36.17 -6.65 -30.73
C PRO A 14 -35.07 -6.27 -31.71
N ARG A 15 -35.45 -6.05 -32.94
CA ARG A 15 -34.60 -5.46 -33.99
C ARG A 15 -34.29 -4.04 -33.63
N TRP A 16 -33.08 -3.77 -33.13
CA TRP A 16 -32.56 -2.44 -32.94
C TRP A 16 -32.35 -1.79 -34.30
N THR A 17 -33.21 -0.88 -34.69
CA THR A 17 -32.97 0.02 -35.81
C THR A 17 -31.78 0.90 -35.45
N ALA A 18 -30.78 0.90 -36.32
CA ALA A 18 -29.59 1.73 -36.19
C ALA A 18 -30.00 3.23 -36.12
N ALA A 19 -30.06 3.77 -34.91
CA ALA A 19 -30.19 5.21 -34.71
C ALA A 19 -28.90 5.86 -35.20
N ARG A 20 -29.04 6.81 -36.14
CA ARG A 20 -27.95 7.69 -36.60
C ARG A 20 -27.39 8.39 -35.35
N THR A 21 -26.26 7.90 -34.88
CA THR A 21 -25.50 8.56 -33.81
C THR A 21 -24.98 9.88 -34.33
N ASN A 22 -25.52 10.99 -33.85
CA ASN A 22 -25.06 12.32 -34.17
C ASN A 22 -23.58 12.45 -33.79
N LEU A 23 -22.73 12.80 -34.74
CA LEU A 23 -21.30 13.06 -34.54
C LEU A 23 -21.02 14.02 -33.38
N ALA A 24 -21.96 14.89 -33.03
CA ALA A 24 -21.89 15.81 -31.90
C ALA A 24 -21.81 15.10 -30.53
N CYS A 25 -22.49 13.95 -30.35
CA CYS A 25 -22.44 13.21 -29.10
C CYS A 25 -21.09 12.52 -28.90
N ILE A 26 -20.43 12.09 -29.97
CA ILE A 26 -19.12 11.44 -29.89
C ILE A 26 -18.04 12.45 -29.47
N ALA A 27 -18.10 13.68 -29.98
CA ALA A 27 -17.15 14.73 -29.61
C ALA A 27 -17.26 15.12 -28.12
N VAL A 28 -18.46 15.19 -27.56
CA VAL A 28 -18.69 15.47 -26.13
C VAL A 28 -18.20 14.33 -25.26
N TRP A 29 -18.39 13.08 -25.69
CA TRP A 29 -17.87 11.91 -24.95
C TRP A 29 -16.33 11.87 -24.92
N ILE A 30 -15.68 12.19 -26.04
CA ILE A 30 -14.20 12.21 -26.10
C ILE A 30 -13.66 13.33 -25.21
N LEU A 31 -14.30 14.51 -25.17
CA LEU A 31 -13.89 15.60 -24.28
C LEU A 31 -14.12 15.26 -22.80
N PHE A 32 -15.23 14.60 -22.47
CA PHE A 32 -15.51 14.19 -21.07
C PHE A 32 -14.60 13.06 -20.61
N PHE A 33 -14.36 12.05 -21.43
CA PHE A 33 -13.42 10.95 -21.09
C PHE A 33 -11.96 11.39 -21.18
N GLY A 34 -11.61 12.28 -22.10
CA GLY A 34 -10.26 12.83 -22.20
C GLY A 34 -9.84 13.67 -20.99
N VAL A 35 -10.78 14.37 -20.36
CA VAL A 35 -10.53 15.15 -19.14
C VAL A 35 -10.46 14.24 -17.90
N MET A 36 -11.19 13.12 -17.87
CA MET A 36 -11.11 12.17 -16.75
C MET A 36 -9.82 11.34 -16.72
N THR A 37 -9.17 11.14 -17.88
CA THR A 37 -7.87 10.43 -17.93
C THR A 37 -6.68 11.30 -17.56
N THR A 38 -6.86 12.61 -17.47
CA THR A 38 -5.83 13.57 -16.99
C THR A 38 -6.01 14.00 -15.53
N MET A 39 -6.95 13.40 -14.79
CA MET A 39 -6.79 13.35 -13.34
C MET A 39 -5.57 12.46 -13.09
N GLY A 40 -4.42 13.13 -13.29
CA GLY A 40 -3.12 12.57 -13.05
C GLY A 40 -3.17 11.86 -11.72
N ARG A 41 -2.84 10.57 -11.74
CA ARG A 41 -2.14 10.01 -10.61
C ARG A 41 -1.19 11.10 -10.18
N ALA A 42 -1.50 11.74 -9.09
CA ALA A 42 -0.51 12.41 -8.30
C ALA A 42 0.44 11.30 -7.86
N ASP A 43 1.33 10.90 -8.76
CA ASP A 43 2.56 10.19 -8.44
C ASP A 43 3.39 11.18 -7.61
N GLY A 44 2.77 11.62 -6.51
CA GLY A 44 3.49 12.27 -5.46
C GLY A 44 4.55 11.24 -5.06
N LYS A 45 5.79 11.61 -5.24
CA LYS A 45 6.98 10.88 -4.84
C LYS A 45 6.88 10.45 -3.37
N HIS A 46 6.15 9.35 -3.13
CA HIS A 46 6.07 8.71 -1.84
C HIS A 46 7.12 7.63 -1.84
N THR A 47 8.35 8.08 -1.70
CA THR A 47 9.49 7.22 -1.49
C THR A 47 9.56 6.88 -0.01
N GLY A 48 10.11 5.72 0.32
CA GLY A 48 10.40 5.35 1.70
C GLY A 48 11.29 6.37 2.42
N ASP A 49 12.00 7.22 1.67
CA ASP A 49 12.76 8.37 2.18
C ASP A 49 11.88 9.32 3.01
N SER A 50 10.58 9.42 2.70
CA SER A 50 9.65 10.31 3.41
C SER A 50 8.96 9.66 4.62
N VAL A 51 9.15 8.36 4.84
CA VAL A 51 8.51 7.64 5.95
C VAL A 51 8.78 8.28 7.31
N PRO A 52 10.04 8.61 7.70
CA PRO A 52 10.29 9.25 9.00
C PRO A 52 9.56 10.59 9.18
N PHE A 53 9.41 11.38 8.11
CA PHE A 53 8.63 12.61 8.14
C PHE A 53 7.16 12.33 8.45
N TRP A 54 6.55 11.36 7.75
CA TRP A 54 5.15 11.02 7.95
C TRP A 54 4.90 10.34 9.29
N GLN A 55 5.87 9.57 9.81
CA GLN A 55 5.81 8.97 11.14
C GLN A 55 5.72 10.06 12.22
N ARG A 56 6.60 11.08 12.16
CA ARG A 56 6.55 12.21 13.09
C ARG A 56 5.22 12.97 12.99
N ALA A 57 4.80 13.31 11.77
CA ALA A 57 3.56 14.04 11.55
C ALA A 57 2.30 13.26 12.01
N CYS A 58 2.31 11.93 11.89
CA CYS A 58 1.26 11.07 12.41
C CYS A 58 1.30 11.00 13.94
N ALA A 59 2.49 10.89 14.53
CA ALA A 59 2.67 10.90 15.99
C ALA A 59 2.20 12.22 16.63
N ASP A 60 2.34 13.33 15.91
CA ASP A 60 1.80 14.65 16.29
C ASP A 60 0.27 14.74 16.20
N GLY A 61 -0.42 13.64 15.89
CA GLY A 61 -1.87 13.58 15.83
C GLY A 61 -2.48 14.09 14.52
N ARG A 62 -1.72 14.30 13.47
CA ARG A 62 -2.20 14.74 12.16
C ARG A 62 -2.81 13.56 11.42
N ARG A 63 -4.14 13.43 11.45
CA ARG A 63 -4.87 12.30 10.84
C ARG A 63 -4.49 12.05 9.38
N ASN A 64 -4.45 13.08 8.54
CA ASN A 64 -4.09 12.94 7.13
C ASN A 64 -2.64 12.42 6.96
N ALA A 65 -1.74 12.71 7.92
CA ALA A 65 -0.39 12.18 7.88
C ALA A 65 -0.37 10.69 8.23
N CYS A 66 -1.21 10.22 9.15
CA CYS A 66 -1.36 8.81 9.46
C CYS A 66 -1.92 8.03 8.25
N GLU A 67 -2.96 8.55 7.60
CA GLU A 67 -3.53 7.96 6.38
C GLU A 67 -2.45 7.83 5.28
N ARG A 68 -1.65 8.87 5.14
CA ARG A 68 -0.56 8.90 4.17
C ARG A 68 0.54 7.89 4.50
N LEU A 69 0.97 7.86 5.75
CA LEU A 69 1.97 6.92 6.24
C LEU A 69 1.55 5.47 5.96
N ILE A 70 0.34 5.10 6.37
CA ILE A 70 -0.18 3.74 6.17
C ILE A 70 -0.24 3.39 4.68
N SER A 71 -0.66 4.33 3.81
CA SER A 71 -0.71 4.07 2.38
C SER A 71 0.68 3.81 1.78
N ILE A 72 1.72 4.49 2.27
CA ILE A 72 3.11 4.28 1.86
C ILE A 72 3.59 2.92 2.37
N GLU A 73 3.41 2.65 3.66
CA GLU A 73 3.85 1.40 4.28
C GLU A 73 3.14 0.17 3.69
N ALA A 74 1.84 0.28 3.34
CA ALA A 74 1.11 -0.79 2.67
C ALA A 74 1.73 -1.15 1.31
N VAL A 75 2.11 -0.15 0.50
CA VAL A 75 2.81 -0.40 -0.78
C VAL A 75 4.13 -1.13 -0.55
N TYR A 76 4.91 -0.75 0.46
CA TYR A 76 6.15 -1.46 0.76
C TYR A 76 5.92 -2.84 1.38
N CYS A 77 4.82 -3.05 2.11
CA CYS A 77 4.43 -4.39 2.55
C CYS A 77 4.11 -5.30 1.36
N ASP A 78 3.39 -4.80 0.36
CA ASP A 78 3.11 -5.51 -0.89
C ASP A 78 4.42 -5.86 -1.64
N ASP A 79 5.40 -4.97 -1.58
CA ASP A 79 6.76 -5.19 -2.10
C ASP A 79 7.64 -6.09 -1.21
N ASN A 80 7.06 -6.77 -0.21
CA ASN A 80 7.72 -7.67 0.74
C ASN A 80 8.66 -7.00 1.75
N SER A 81 8.47 -5.73 2.09
CA SER A 81 9.09 -5.16 3.28
C SER A 81 8.40 -5.72 4.53
N ALA A 82 9.09 -6.59 5.23
CA ALA A 82 8.58 -7.23 6.44
C ALA A 82 8.33 -6.21 7.56
N TRP A 83 9.20 -5.22 7.68
CA TRP A 83 9.05 -4.08 8.57
C TRP A 83 7.77 -3.30 8.26
N ALA A 84 7.53 -2.95 7.00
CA ALA A 84 6.35 -2.18 6.62
C ALA A 84 5.05 -2.94 6.93
N CYS A 85 5.00 -4.25 6.70
CA CYS A 85 3.86 -5.07 7.11
C CYS A 85 3.62 -4.99 8.63
N ASN A 86 4.69 -5.05 9.44
CA ASN A 86 4.57 -4.92 10.89
C ASN A 86 3.99 -3.56 11.30
N GLU A 87 4.47 -2.47 10.71
CA GLU A 87 4.00 -1.11 11.03
C GLU A 87 2.53 -0.91 10.63
N VAL A 88 2.12 -1.40 9.45
CA VAL A 88 0.69 -1.36 9.03
C VAL A 88 -0.18 -2.12 10.04
N GLY A 89 0.22 -3.32 10.47
CA GLY A 89 -0.48 -4.06 11.52
C GLY A 89 -0.60 -3.26 12.82
N GLY A 90 0.46 -2.55 13.20
CA GLY A 90 0.48 -1.65 14.36
C GLY A 90 -0.52 -0.50 14.26
N HIS A 91 -0.67 0.10 13.09
CA HIS A 91 -1.66 1.16 12.87
C HIS A 91 -3.08 0.66 13.07
N TYR A 92 -3.42 -0.55 12.61
CA TYR A 92 -4.72 -1.16 12.84
C TYR A 92 -4.92 -1.59 14.31
N THR A 93 -3.89 -2.05 14.99
CA THR A 93 -3.93 -2.35 16.43
C THR A 93 -4.25 -1.11 17.25
N LEU A 94 -3.61 0.02 16.93
CA LEU A 94 -3.73 1.28 17.67
C LEU A 94 -4.93 2.14 17.25
N GLY A 95 -5.64 1.77 16.20
CA GLY A 95 -6.77 2.52 15.69
C GLY A 95 -6.43 3.95 15.26
N ARG A 96 -5.26 4.16 14.64
CA ARG A 96 -4.77 5.52 14.31
C ARG A 96 -5.58 6.24 13.23
N ILE A 97 -6.30 5.51 12.38
CA ILE A 97 -7.16 6.11 11.32
C ILE A 97 -8.61 5.70 11.51
N THR A 98 -8.83 4.43 11.78
CA THR A 98 -10.14 3.80 11.97
C THR A 98 -10.23 3.29 13.40
N ARG A 99 -11.36 2.67 13.74
CA ARG A 99 -11.40 1.86 14.98
C ARG A 99 -10.37 0.75 14.87
N PRO A 100 -9.80 0.31 16.03
CA PRO A 100 -8.92 -0.84 16.05
C PRO A 100 -9.55 -2.04 15.32
N ASP A 101 -8.77 -2.67 14.44
CA ASP A 101 -9.17 -3.84 13.68
C ASP A 101 -8.14 -4.95 13.92
N LYS A 102 -8.49 -5.88 14.83
CA LYS A 102 -7.59 -6.94 15.24
C LYS A 102 -7.39 -7.99 14.15
N GLU A 103 -8.39 -8.22 13.32
CA GLU A 103 -8.33 -9.21 12.24
C GLU A 103 -7.38 -8.74 11.15
N LEU A 104 -7.54 -7.48 10.74
CA LEU A 104 -6.67 -6.87 9.75
C LEU A 104 -5.24 -6.69 10.29
N ALA A 105 -5.09 -6.29 11.55
CA ALA A 105 -3.78 -6.24 12.21
C ALA A 105 -3.08 -7.61 12.20
N ALA A 106 -3.80 -8.68 12.56
CA ALA A 106 -3.26 -10.03 12.56
C ALA A 106 -2.83 -10.50 11.17
N ALA A 107 -3.57 -10.15 10.12
CA ALA A 107 -3.20 -10.48 8.75
C ALA A 107 -1.86 -9.84 8.35
N TYR A 108 -1.65 -8.56 8.68
CA TYR A 108 -0.39 -7.87 8.41
C TYR A 108 0.76 -8.40 9.27
N PHE A 109 0.53 -8.70 10.55
CA PHE A 109 1.54 -9.33 11.41
C PHE A 109 1.91 -10.73 10.92
N SER A 110 0.95 -11.54 10.45
CA SER A 110 1.21 -12.84 9.83
C SER A 110 2.16 -12.69 8.64
N ARG A 111 1.86 -11.74 7.76
CA ARG A 111 2.73 -11.45 6.61
C ARG A 111 4.14 -11.04 7.03
N ALA A 112 4.29 -10.16 8.03
CA ALA A 112 5.58 -9.77 8.56
C ALA A 112 6.35 -10.97 9.16
N CYS A 113 5.66 -11.85 9.88
CA CYS A 113 6.22 -13.07 10.46
C CYS A 113 6.69 -14.06 9.36
N GLU A 114 5.88 -14.28 8.33
CA GLU A 114 6.23 -15.10 7.17
C GLU A 114 7.49 -14.60 6.47
N LEU A 115 7.67 -13.28 6.40
CA LEU A 115 8.84 -12.58 5.90
C LEU A 115 10.00 -12.57 6.92
N ARG A 116 9.91 -13.35 8.02
CA ARG A 116 10.93 -13.52 9.05
C ARG A 116 11.27 -12.24 9.84
N PHE A 117 10.29 -11.39 10.04
CA PHE A 117 10.41 -10.23 10.93
C PHE A 117 9.93 -10.61 12.33
N GLN A 118 10.85 -10.75 13.26
CA GLN A 118 10.56 -11.26 14.60
C GLN A 118 9.48 -10.46 15.35
N ALA A 119 9.49 -9.12 15.22
CA ALA A 119 8.48 -8.29 15.85
C ALA A 119 7.07 -8.61 15.32
N GLY A 120 6.92 -8.92 14.03
CA GLY A 120 5.64 -9.35 13.44
C GLY A 120 5.14 -10.65 14.07
N CYS A 121 6.03 -11.63 14.31
CA CYS A 121 5.64 -12.88 14.98
C CYS A 121 5.20 -12.64 16.44
N VAL A 122 5.90 -11.75 17.16
CA VAL A 122 5.55 -11.38 18.54
C VAL A 122 4.19 -10.67 18.58
N ASN A 123 3.96 -9.73 17.67
CA ASN A 123 2.71 -8.98 17.59
C ASN A 123 1.53 -9.87 17.17
N LEU A 124 1.75 -10.85 16.30
CA LEU A 124 0.73 -11.84 15.92
C LEU A 124 0.26 -12.65 17.12
N LEU A 125 1.16 -13.01 18.02
CA LEU A 125 0.82 -13.75 19.26
C LEU A 125 0.13 -12.88 20.31
N ASN A 126 0.28 -11.56 20.22
CA ASN A 126 -0.27 -10.58 21.15
C ASN A 126 -1.06 -9.47 20.45
N PRO A 127 -2.19 -9.77 19.82
CA PRO A 127 -2.89 -8.84 18.90
C PRO A 127 -3.48 -7.57 19.56
N GLY A 128 -3.37 -7.45 20.87
CA GLY A 128 -3.76 -6.24 21.63
C GLY A 128 -2.58 -5.33 22.00
N HIS A 129 -1.37 -5.73 21.67
CA HIS A 129 -0.16 -5.00 22.02
C HIS A 129 0.75 -4.88 20.79
N PHE A 130 1.15 -3.67 20.46
CA PHE A 130 2.02 -3.42 19.30
C PHE A 130 3.45 -3.12 19.75
N THR A 131 4.38 -3.87 19.21
CA THR A 131 5.84 -3.64 19.34
C THR A 131 6.40 -3.27 17.98
N SER A 132 6.90 -2.03 17.87
CA SER A 132 7.67 -1.59 16.71
C SER A 132 9.13 -2.05 16.84
N ALA A 133 9.80 -2.19 15.71
CA ALA A 133 11.22 -2.48 15.63
C ALA A 133 11.85 -1.75 14.44
N ASN A 134 13.15 -1.55 14.45
CA ASN A 134 13.84 -0.93 13.34
C ASN A 134 13.83 -1.82 12.10
N PRO A 135 13.71 -1.23 10.88
CA PRO A 135 13.85 -1.97 9.65
C PRO A 135 15.23 -2.63 9.54
N LYS A 136 15.27 -3.84 8.99
CA LYS A 136 16.52 -4.52 8.66
C LYS A 136 17.13 -3.98 7.37
N THR A 137 18.37 -4.33 7.09
CA THR A 137 19.07 -3.94 5.85
C THR A 137 18.24 -4.19 4.59
N LEU A 138 17.58 -5.35 4.50
CA LEU A 138 16.74 -5.67 3.34
C LEU A 138 15.54 -4.71 3.22
N ASP A 139 14.88 -4.39 4.34
CA ASP A 139 13.79 -3.41 4.36
C ASP A 139 14.28 -2.03 3.94
N LEU A 140 15.45 -1.59 4.42
CA LEU A 140 16.05 -0.32 4.02
C LEU A 140 16.34 -0.26 2.52
N ARG A 141 16.81 -1.36 1.93
CA ARG A 141 17.03 -1.45 0.47
C ARG A 141 15.75 -1.27 -0.32
N LEU A 142 14.62 -1.77 0.19
CA LEU A 142 13.31 -1.57 -0.44
C LEU A 142 12.81 -0.15 -0.24
N LEU A 143 12.83 0.35 1.00
CA LEU A 143 12.29 1.65 1.40
C LEU A 143 13.03 2.83 0.76
N LEU A 144 14.36 2.75 0.62
CA LEU A 144 15.20 3.82 0.07
C LEU A 144 15.46 3.67 -1.44
N ARG A 145 14.76 2.75 -2.10
CA ARG A 145 14.92 2.47 -3.52
C ARG A 145 14.47 3.64 -4.37
N GLU A 146 15.41 4.32 -5.01
CA GLU A 146 15.09 5.23 -6.11
C GLU A 146 14.89 4.45 -7.41
N ARG A 147 13.98 4.92 -8.29
CA ARG A 147 13.63 4.26 -9.56
C ARG A 147 14.80 3.93 -10.49
N LYS A 148 15.98 4.54 -10.26
CA LYS A 148 17.16 4.43 -11.13
C LYS A 148 18.41 3.84 -10.45
N GLN A 149 18.37 3.55 -9.15
CA GLN A 149 19.53 3.04 -8.44
C GLN A 149 19.31 1.61 -7.99
N ASN A 150 20.27 0.75 -8.32
CA ASN A 150 20.29 -0.62 -7.81
C ASN A 150 20.91 -0.62 -6.40
N LEU A 151 20.09 -0.39 -5.37
CA LEU A 151 20.55 -0.41 -3.98
C LEU A 151 20.99 -1.80 -3.50
N MET A 152 20.70 -2.86 -4.28
CA MET A 152 21.17 -4.21 -3.95
C MET A 152 22.69 -4.32 -4.01
N GLU A 153 23.35 -3.49 -4.81
CA GLU A 153 24.80 -3.41 -4.95
C GLU A 153 25.47 -2.43 -3.97
N MET A 154 24.66 -1.61 -3.29
CA MET A 154 25.17 -0.64 -2.31
C MET A 154 25.70 -1.37 -1.07
N SER A 155 26.86 -0.96 -0.56
CA SER A 155 27.37 -1.48 0.71
C SER A 155 26.41 -1.15 1.86
N ASP A 156 26.37 -1.97 2.90
CA ASP A 156 25.52 -1.70 4.07
C ASP A 156 25.89 -0.37 4.73
N ARG A 157 27.19 -0.05 4.77
CA ARG A 157 27.66 1.24 5.30
C ARG A 157 27.06 2.43 4.55
N ASP A 158 27.06 2.40 3.21
CA ASP A 158 26.53 3.48 2.40
C ASP A 158 25.00 3.56 2.48
N LEU A 159 24.35 2.39 2.58
CA LEU A 159 22.91 2.29 2.79
C LEU A 159 22.49 2.93 4.13
N TYR A 160 23.18 2.60 5.22
CA TYR A 160 22.89 3.19 6.53
C TYR A 160 23.22 4.69 6.57
N ALA A 161 24.33 5.12 5.93
CA ALA A 161 24.64 6.53 5.78
C ALA A 161 23.57 7.27 4.98
N ARG A 162 23.01 6.64 3.96
CA ARG A 162 21.87 7.18 3.20
C ARG A 162 20.62 7.26 4.08
N ALA A 163 20.26 6.20 4.79
CA ALA A 163 19.13 6.18 5.70
C ALA A 163 19.22 7.30 6.74
N CYS A 164 20.40 7.50 7.33
CA CYS A 164 20.65 8.61 8.27
C CYS A 164 20.38 9.98 7.63
N ARG A 165 20.82 10.21 6.39
CA ARG A 165 20.54 11.48 5.68
C ARG A 165 19.05 11.73 5.38
N HIS A 166 18.26 10.67 5.39
CA HIS A 166 16.81 10.71 5.21
C HIS A 166 16.03 10.59 6.54
N ASP A 167 16.65 11.02 7.64
CA ASP A 167 16.04 11.09 8.96
C ASP A 167 15.68 9.74 9.61
N TRP A 168 16.21 8.63 9.11
CA TRP A 168 16.15 7.34 9.79
C TRP A 168 17.15 7.34 10.95
N THR A 169 16.76 7.94 12.08
CA THR A 169 17.65 8.29 13.20
C THR A 169 18.42 7.09 13.76
N PHE A 170 17.82 5.88 13.76
CA PHE A 170 18.50 4.67 14.22
C PHE A 170 19.72 4.33 13.33
N ALA A 171 19.73 4.77 12.07
CA ALA A 171 20.82 4.50 11.13
C ALA A 171 22.00 5.49 11.31
N CYS A 172 21.85 6.52 12.17
CA CYS A 172 22.88 7.53 12.45
C CYS A 172 23.86 7.12 13.57
N ILE A 173 23.70 5.93 14.15
CA ILE A 173 24.54 5.48 15.27
C ILE A 173 25.93 5.09 14.74
N PRO A 174 27.03 5.67 15.29
CA PRO A 174 28.39 5.25 14.92
C PRO A 174 28.60 3.78 15.25
N GLY A 175 29.04 2.99 14.28
CA GLY A 175 29.40 1.59 14.48
C GLY A 175 28.36 0.56 14.01
N ILE A 176 27.26 0.98 13.40
CA ILE A 176 26.44 0.09 12.57
C ILE A 176 27.21 -0.13 11.25
N PRO A 177 27.34 -1.38 10.77
CA PRO A 177 28.22 -1.77 9.69
C PRO A 177 27.95 -1.10 8.36
#